data_d4bc03203fbc6c4ee03da0a0f0e7c256
#
_entry.id   d4bc03203fbc6c4ee03da0a0f0e7c256
#
_cell.length_a   1.000
_cell.length_b   1.000
_cell.length_c   1.000
_cell.angle_alpha   90.00
_cell.angle_beta   90.00
_cell.angle_gamma   90.00
#
_symmetry.space_group_name_H-M   'P 1'
#
loop_
_entity.id
_entity.type
_entity.pdbx_description
1 polymer ?
#
loop_
_entity_poly.entity_id
_entity_poly.type
_entity_poly.pdbx_seq_one_letter_code
_entity_poly.pdbx_strand_id
1 'polypeptide(L)'
;PRVAPAASCLEVMREMSAKGLGAAAIVDAQGRAIGIFTDGDLRRAVEQGTDLRALSAADLVRSRPRSIGEDALAVEAATLMEDACITTLLVHDGEGRLVGALNTNDLMRAKVI
;
A
#
# COMPACT_ATOMS: atom_id res chain seq x y z
N PRO A 1 5.73 -5.49 0.17
CA PRO A 1 6.07 -5.37 -1.26
C PRO A 1 6.26 -3.91 -1.67
N ARG A 2 7.39 -3.63 -2.30
CA ARG A 2 7.78 -2.28 -2.71
C ARG A 2 8.16 -2.28 -4.18
N VAL A 3 7.80 -1.21 -4.87
CA VAL A 3 8.22 -0.99 -6.26
C VAL A 3 8.64 0.46 -6.45
N ALA A 4 9.55 0.71 -7.40
CA ALA A 4 9.94 2.05 -7.79
C ALA A 4 8.87 2.68 -8.69
N PRO A 5 8.80 4.03 -8.76
CA PRO A 5 7.81 4.70 -9.62
C PRO A 5 7.92 4.34 -11.11
N ALA A 6 9.12 4.00 -11.58
CA ALA A 6 9.35 3.62 -12.98
C ALA A 6 9.03 2.15 -13.27
N ALA A 7 8.69 1.34 -12.27
CA ALA A 7 8.33 -0.06 -12.46
C ALA A 7 7.09 -0.18 -13.35
N SER A 8 7.00 -1.25 -14.12
CA SER A 8 5.82 -1.52 -14.94
C SER A 8 4.67 -2.01 -14.06
N CYS A 9 3.45 -1.88 -14.56
CA CYS A 9 2.28 -2.42 -13.86
C CYS A 9 2.42 -3.93 -13.63
N LEU A 10 3.02 -4.66 -14.57
CA LEU A 10 3.28 -6.09 -14.41
C LEU A 10 4.21 -6.38 -13.22
N GLU A 11 5.25 -5.57 -13.06
CA GLU A 11 6.16 -5.71 -11.91
C GLU A 11 5.44 -5.44 -10.59
N VAL A 12 4.53 -4.47 -10.56
CA VAL A 12 3.69 -4.19 -9.39
C VAL A 12 2.87 -5.42 -9.04
N MET A 13 2.19 -6.02 -10.02
CA MET A 13 1.37 -7.20 -9.81
C MET A 13 2.19 -8.41 -9.35
N ARG A 14 3.39 -8.60 -9.92
CA ARG A 14 4.28 -9.69 -9.51
C ARG A 14 4.72 -9.53 -8.06
N GLU A 15 5.02 -8.30 -7.64
CA GLU A 15 5.41 -8.04 -6.26
C GLU A 15 4.26 -8.32 -5.28
N MET A 16 3.04 -7.95 -5.65
CA MET A 16 1.85 -8.24 -4.86
C MET A 16 1.66 -9.75 -4.69
N SER A 17 1.79 -10.51 -5.78
CA SER A 17 1.63 -11.97 -5.77
C SER A 17 2.74 -12.65 -4.96
N ALA A 18 3.99 -12.21 -5.12
CA ALA A 18 5.14 -12.80 -4.45
C ALA A 18 5.07 -12.68 -2.93
N LYS A 19 4.52 -11.56 -2.45
CA LYS A 19 4.44 -11.29 -1.01
C LYS A 19 3.10 -11.66 -0.40
N GLY A 20 2.09 -11.91 -1.22
CA GLY A 20 0.77 -12.34 -0.76
C GLY A 20 0.01 -11.33 0.09
N LEU A 21 0.32 -10.03 -0.03
CA LEU A 21 -0.30 -9.00 0.81
C LEU A 21 -1.46 -8.27 0.15
N GLY A 22 -1.75 -8.54 -1.11
CA GLY A 22 -2.82 -7.87 -1.83
C GLY A 22 -2.60 -6.38 -2.07
N ALA A 23 -1.38 -5.90 -1.87
CA ALA A 23 -1.00 -4.50 -2.06
C ALA A 23 0.49 -4.37 -2.32
N ALA A 24 0.89 -3.30 -3.02
CA ALA A 24 2.29 -2.94 -3.20
C ALA A 24 2.45 -1.43 -2.98
N ALA A 25 3.46 -1.04 -2.22
CA ALA A 25 3.79 0.36 -2.02
C ALA A 25 4.70 0.84 -3.14
N ILE A 26 4.43 2.04 -3.64
CA ILE A 26 5.25 2.71 -4.64
C ILE A 26 6.15 3.67 -3.87
N VAL A 27 7.46 3.45 -3.96
CA VAL A 27 8.45 4.09 -3.09
C VAL A 27 9.42 4.90 -3.93
N ASP A 28 9.68 6.15 -3.52
CA ASP A 28 10.63 7.02 -4.21
C ASP A 28 12.09 6.68 -3.84
N ALA A 29 13.03 7.41 -4.43
CA ALA A 29 14.46 7.18 -4.21
C ALA A 29 14.91 7.46 -2.76
N GLN A 30 14.13 8.21 -1.99
CA GLN A 30 14.39 8.51 -0.59
C GLN A 30 13.75 7.51 0.37
N GLY A 31 13.08 6.47 -0.15
CA GLY A 31 12.43 5.46 0.66
C GLY A 31 11.05 5.84 1.18
N ARG A 32 10.47 6.94 0.70
CA ARG A 32 9.13 7.36 1.10
C ARG A 32 8.08 6.77 0.17
N ALA A 33 6.96 6.33 0.75
CA ALA A 33 5.83 5.83 -0.03
C ALA A 33 5.10 7.01 -0.67
N ILE A 34 5.02 7.01 -1.99
CA ILE A 34 4.28 8.03 -2.75
C ILE A 34 2.93 7.52 -3.21
N GLY A 35 2.70 6.23 -3.14
CA GLY A 35 1.44 5.63 -3.52
C GLY A 35 1.32 4.20 -3.02
N ILE A 36 0.13 3.65 -3.17
CA ILE A 36 -0.17 2.25 -2.88
C ILE A 36 -1.12 1.74 -3.95
N PHE A 37 -0.89 0.53 -4.43
CA PHE A 37 -1.78 -0.15 -5.37
C PHE A 37 -2.26 -1.44 -4.74
N THR A 38 -3.59 -1.65 -4.74
CA THR A 38 -4.22 -2.77 -4.07
C THR A 38 -4.94 -3.68 -5.08
N ASP A 39 -5.33 -4.88 -4.63
CA ASP A 39 -6.16 -5.80 -5.44
C ASP A 39 -7.48 -5.12 -5.84
N GLY A 40 -8.05 -4.29 -4.97
CA GLY A 40 -9.27 -3.54 -5.29
C GLY A 40 -9.04 -2.52 -6.41
N ASP A 41 -7.87 -1.87 -6.41
CA ASP A 41 -7.50 -0.93 -7.46
C ASP A 41 -7.34 -1.67 -8.80
N LEU A 42 -6.73 -2.86 -8.78
CA LEU A 42 -6.56 -3.69 -9.96
C LEU A 42 -7.93 -4.08 -10.53
N ARG A 43 -8.83 -4.54 -9.69
CA ARG A 43 -10.18 -4.93 -10.11
C ARG A 43 -10.91 -3.76 -10.74
N ARG A 44 -10.86 -2.57 -10.13
CA ARG A 44 -11.51 -1.37 -10.68
C ARG A 44 -10.93 -0.98 -12.04
N ALA A 45 -9.60 -1.08 -12.19
CA ALA A 45 -8.94 -0.78 -13.46
C ALA A 45 -9.40 -1.72 -14.57
N VAL A 46 -9.51 -3.02 -14.27
CA VAL A 46 -10.00 -4.02 -15.23
C VAL A 46 -11.46 -3.75 -15.60
N GLU A 47 -12.31 -3.44 -14.62
CA GLU A 47 -13.73 -3.13 -14.86
C GLU A 47 -13.89 -1.89 -15.74
N GLN A 48 -13.00 -0.92 -15.62
CA GLN A 48 -13.03 0.31 -16.41
C GLN A 48 -12.41 0.17 -17.80
N GLY A 49 -11.85 -1.00 -18.12
CA GLY A 49 -11.20 -1.25 -19.39
C GLY A 49 -9.84 -0.57 -19.55
N THR A 50 -9.17 -0.23 -18.46
CA THR A 50 -7.86 0.41 -18.49
C THR A 50 -6.79 -0.53 -19.06
N ASP A 51 -5.98 -0.04 -20.00
CA ASP A 51 -4.86 -0.80 -20.52
C ASP A 51 -3.67 -0.73 -19.56
N LEU A 52 -3.60 -1.70 -18.66
CA LEU A 52 -2.56 -1.76 -17.62
C LEU A 52 -1.16 -1.95 -18.18
N ARG A 53 -1.03 -2.50 -19.39
CA ARG A 53 0.29 -2.74 -20.01
C ARG A 53 0.99 -1.44 -20.41
N ALA A 54 0.23 -0.37 -20.59
CA ALA A 54 0.76 0.94 -20.97
C ALA A 54 1.16 1.80 -19.76
N LEU A 55 0.92 1.34 -18.52
CA LEU A 55 1.12 2.14 -17.32
C LEU A 55 2.36 1.73 -16.52
N SER A 56 3.00 2.72 -15.91
CA SER A 56 4.03 2.51 -14.89
C SER A 56 3.42 2.61 -13.49
N ALA A 57 4.19 2.24 -12.46
CA ALA A 57 3.77 2.38 -11.07
C ALA A 57 3.40 3.83 -10.74
N ALA A 58 4.14 4.81 -11.25
CA ALA A 58 3.84 6.23 -11.04
C ALA A 58 2.44 6.61 -11.58
N ASP A 59 2.03 6.00 -12.70
CA ASP A 59 0.72 6.27 -13.30
C ASP A 59 -0.43 5.71 -12.44
N LEU A 60 -0.14 4.77 -11.56
CA LEU A 60 -1.14 4.15 -10.69
C LEU A 60 -1.38 4.94 -9.40
N VAL A 61 -0.55 5.93 -9.12
CA VAL A 61 -0.70 6.77 -7.92
C VAL A 61 -1.86 7.72 -8.10
N ARG A 62 -2.88 7.59 -7.24
CA ARG A 62 -4.07 8.46 -7.29
C ARG A 62 -4.09 9.45 -6.14
N SER A 63 -3.58 9.07 -4.99
CA SER A 63 -3.57 9.92 -3.80
C SER A 63 -2.41 9.48 -2.89
N ARG A 64 -2.05 10.36 -1.97
CA ARG A 64 -1.05 10.02 -0.95
C ARG A 64 -1.57 8.87 -0.10
N PRO A 65 -0.79 7.80 0.10
CA PRO A 65 -1.25 6.67 0.91
C PRO A 65 -1.38 7.06 2.38
N ARG A 66 -2.32 6.43 3.08
CA ARG A 66 -2.42 6.58 4.53
C ARG A 66 -1.27 5.85 5.19
N SER A 67 -0.66 6.47 6.17
CA SER A 67 0.44 5.87 6.92
C SER A 67 0.41 6.30 8.38
N ILE A 68 1.14 5.56 9.21
CA ILE A 68 1.26 5.83 10.64
C ILE A 68 2.73 5.65 11.06
N GLY A 69 3.14 6.38 12.08
CA GLY A 69 4.50 6.26 12.61
C GLY A 69 4.73 4.92 13.28
N GLU A 70 5.96 4.40 13.20
CA GLU A 70 6.32 3.09 13.75
C GLU A 70 6.13 3.00 15.26
N ASP A 71 6.16 4.13 15.97
CA ASP A 71 5.98 4.18 17.42
C ASP A 71 4.52 4.29 17.86
N ALA A 72 3.59 4.36 16.92
CA ALA A 72 2.17 4.47 17.23
C ALA A 72 1.62 3.17 17.80
N LEU A 73 0.59 3.28 18.64
CA LEU A 73 -0.07 2.12 19.24
C LEU A 73 -0.96 1.42 18.21
N ALA A 74 -1.11 0.11 18.35
CA ALA A 74 -1.97 -0.70 17.48
C ALA A 74 -3.42 -0.19 17.48
N VAL A 75 -3.92 0.32 18.59
CA VAL A 75 -5.27 0.89 18.69
C VAL A 75 -5.39 2.13 17.79
N GLU A 76 -4.36 2.96 17.72
CA GLU A 76 -4.34 4.14 16.85
C GLU A 76 -4.38 3.71 15.39
N ALA A 77 -3.64 2.65 15.02
CA ALA A 77 -3.65 2.09 13.69
C ALA A 77 -5.04 1.56 13.32
N ALA A 78 -5.69 0.82 14.23
CA ALA A 78 -7.03 0.28 14.02
C ALA A 78 -8.06 1.40 13.79
N THR A 79 -7.99 2.47 14.58
CA THR A 79 -8.88 3.63 14.45
C THR A 79 -8.68 4.32 13.10
N LEU A 80 -7.44 4.53 12.69
CA LEU A 80 -7.15 5.17 11.40
C LEU A 80 -7.66 4.32 10.24
N MET A 81 -7.46 3.01 10.29
CA MET A 81 -7.94 2.10 9.24
C MET A 81 -9.47 2.07 9.17
N GLU A 82 -10.14 2.07 10.30
CA GLU A 82 -11.60 2.09 10.36
C GLU A 82 -12.14 3.41 9.79
N ASP A 83 -11.61 4.55 10.24
CA ASP A 83 -12.05 5.87 9.80
C ASP A 83 -11.82 6.10 8.30
N ALA A 84 -10.71 5.59 7.77
CA ALA A 84 -10.37 5.71 6.35
C ALA A 84 -10.98 4.60 5.48
N CYS A 85 -11.63 3.61 6.09
CA CYS A 85 -12.22 2.44 5.40
C CYS A 85 -11.17 1.69 4.56
N ILE A 86 -9.97 1.50 5.10
CA ILE A 86 -8.87 0.80 4.43
C ILE A 86 -8.50 -0.46 5.21
N THR A 87 -7.96 -1.44 4.49
CA THR A 87 -7.55 -2.73 5.06
C THR A 87 -6.04 -2.88 5.17
N THR A 88 -5.30 -1.96 4.57
CA THR A 88 -3.83 -1.93 4.60
C THR A 88 -3.37 -0.52 4.96
N LEU A 89 -2.47 -0.43 5.94
CA LEU A 89 -1.91 0.83 6.42
C LEU A 89 -0.39 0.74 6.36
N LEU A 90 0.24 1.73 5.72
CA LEU A 90 1.69 1.79 5.67
C LEU A 90 2.25 2.32 6.98
N VAL A 91 3.48 1.91 7.31
CA VAL A 91 4.18 2.34 8.51
C VAL A 91 5.47 3.04 8.12
N HIS A 92 5.71 4.23 8.66
CA HIS A 92 6.91 5.01 8.39
C HIS A 92 7.74 5.25 9.66
N ASP A 93 9.02 5.52 9.48
CA ASP A 93 9.92 5.89 10.57
C ASP A 93 9.84 7.41 10.89
N GLY A 94 10.68 7.89 11.79
CA GLY A 94 10.70 9.30 12.19
C GLY A 94 11.10 10.27 11.08
N GLU A 95 11.66 9.77 9.97
CA GLU A 95 12.04 10.57 8.81
C GLU A 95 11.04 10.43 7.65
N GLY A 96 9.96 9.72 7.86
CA GLY A 96 8.92 9.52 6.86
C GLY A 96 9.21 8.41 5.86
N ARG A 97 10.25 7.60 6.09
CA ARG A 97 10.59 6.48 5.20
C ARG A 97 9.74 5.27 5.52
N LEU A 98 9.34 4.54 4.48
CA LEU A 98 8.54 3.33 4.62
C LEU A 98 9.36 2.24 5.32
N VAL A 99 8.84 1.70 6.42
CA VAL A 99 9.47 0.60 7.18
C VAL A 99 8.60 -0.64 7.27
N GLY A 100 7.31 -0.54 6.95
CA GLY A 100 6.43 -1.70 7.03
C GLY A 100 5.01 -1.41 6.59
N ALA A 101 4.17 -2.41 6.78
CA ALA A 101 2.74 -2.31 6.50
C ALA A 101 1.96 -3.20 7.46
N LEU A 102 0.76 -2.77 7.79
CA LEU A 102 -0.19 -3.53 8.60
C LEU A 102 -1.44 -3.80 7.78
N ASN A 103 -2.04 -4.96 7.97
CA ASN A 103 -3.36 -5.23 7.41
C ASN A 103 -4.33 -5.61 8.54
N THR A 104 -5.61 -5.72 8.20
CA THR A 104 -6.65 -6.06 9.19
C THR A 104 -6.36 -7.38 9.90
N ASN A 105 -5.79 -8.36 9.18
CA ASN A 105 -5.46 -9.66 9.77
C ASN A 105 -4.40 -9.55 10.86
N ASP A 106 -3.42 -8.66 10.70
CA ASP A 106 -2.39 -8.41 11.70
C ASP A 106 -3.03 -7.93 13.00
N LEU A 107 -3.98 -7.00 12.90
CA LEU A 107 -4.69 -6.46 14.06
C LEU A 107 -5.61 -7.49 14.71
N MET A 108 -6.25 -8.34 13.92
CA MET A 108 -7.09 -9.43 14.44
C MET A 108 -6.24 -10.44 15.21
N ARG A 109 -5.07 -10.81 14.68
CA ARG A 109 -4.17 -11.74 15.38
C ARG A 109 -3.66 -11.16 16.69
N ALA A 110 -3.45 -9.84 16.74
CA ALA A 110 -3.05 -9.14 17.97
C ALA A 110 -4.22 -8.87 18.91
N LYS A 111 -5.43 -9.26 18.53
CA LYS A 111 -6.67 -9.08 19.31
C LYS A 111 -6.99 -7.61 19.59
N VAL A 112 -6.66 -6.73 18.65
CA VAL A 112 -6.99 -5.29 18.73
C VAL A 112 -8.37 -5.02 18.17
N ILE A 113 -8.78 -5.80 17.18
CA ILE A 113 -10.09 -5.69 16.53
C ILE A 113 -10.76 -7.04 16.43
#